data_63e8de3e9992a2c99c76cc01ee7e3f16
#
_entry.id   63e8de3e9992a2c99c76cc01ee7e3f16
#
_cell.length_a   1.000
_cell.length_b   1.000
_cell.length_c   1.000
_cell.angle_alpha   90.00
_cell.angle_beta   90.00
_cell.angle_gamma   90.00
#
_symmetry.space_group_name_H-M   'P 1'
#
loop_
_entity.id
_entity.type
_entity.pdbx_description
1 polymer ?
#
loop_
_entity_poly.entity_id
_entity_poly.type
_entity_poly.pdbx_seq_one_letter_code
_entity_poly.pdbx_strand_id
1 'polypeptide(L)'
;MAEVYLAAQRMQGDVVRPVVVKAILPHLVEDQRFVEDFMREARVAAMLSHPNIVKIHDVSVLNGRPCIVMEFLKGRDLWTVLTRLGDEGLAVGPQAAAAVIAQASAALDYAHRKRDRKGRPLDLVHRDISPHNLFLTREG
;
A
#
# COMPACT_ATOMS: atom_id res chain seq x y z
N MET A 1 -2.52 -5.40 -13.79
CA MET A 1 -3.14 -6.10 -12.64
C MET A 1 -4.31 -5.33 -12.03
N ALA A 2 -4.17 -4.06 -11.68
CA ALA A 2 -5.22 -3.26 -11.06
C ALA A 2 -5.17 -1.80 -11.52
N GLU A 3 -6.30 -1.11 -11.47
CA GLU A 3 -6.45 0.33 -11.64
C GLU A 3 -6.50 0.99 -10.27
N VAL A 4 -5.93 2.21 -10.18
CA VAL A 4 -5.87 2.97 -8.93
C VAL A 4 -6.59 4.31 -9.12
N TYR A 5 -7.54 4.61 -8.27
CA TYR A 5 -8.36 5.81 -8.31
C TYR A 5 -8.22 6.61 -7.03
N LEU A 6 -8.16 7.93 -7.15
CA LEU A 6 -8.43 8.83 -6.04
C LEU A 6 -9.95 8.97 -5.90
N ALA A 7 -10.47 8.72 -4.71
CA ALA A 7 -11.89 8.78 -4.41
C ALA A 7 -12.17 9.54 -3.11
N ALA A 8 -13.42 9.90 -2.91
CA ALA A 8 -13.91 10.52 -1.69
C ALA A 8 -14.84 9.54 -0.96
N GLN A 9 -14.47 9.13 0.24
CA GLN A 9 -15.29 8.26 1.07
C GLN A 9 -16.16 9.12 2.00
N ARG A 10 -17.49 8.98 1.89
CA ARG A 10 -18.41 9.55 2.86
C ARG A 10 -18.49 8.68 4.11
N MET A 11 -18.38 9.32 5.24
CA MET A 11 -18.55 8.71 6.56
C MET A 11 -19.85 9.21 7.18
N GLN A 12 -20.27 8.63 8.33
CA GLN A 12 -21.38 9.15 9.10
C GLN A 12 -21.12 10.61 9.53
N GLY A 13 -22.16 11.46 9.47
CA GLY A 13 -22.07 12.88 9.85
C GLY A 13 -21.49 13.77 8.74
N ASP A 14 -21.69 13.40 7.47
CA ASP A 14 -21.25 14.17 6.28
C ASP A 14 -19.75 14.47 6.20
N VAL A 15 -18.95 13.75 6.97
CA VAL A 15 -17.49 13.83 6.88
C VAL A 15 -17.03 13.10 5.62
N VAL A 16 -16.25 13.80 4.78
CA VAL A 16 -15.65 13.25 3.57
C VAL A 16 -14.14 13.17 3.75
N ARG A 17 -13.58 12.01 3.48
CA ARG A 17 -12.12 11.84 3.45
C ARG A 17 -11.62 11.35 2.10
N PRO A 18 -10.44 11.82 1.64
CA PRO A 18 -9.82 11.25 0.46
C PRO A 18 -9.34 9.83 0.76
N VAL A 19 -9.56 8.95 -0.18
CA VAL A 19 -9.09 7.55 -0.14
C VAL A 19 -8.55 7.14 -1.51
N VAL A 20 -7.75 6.10 -1.54
CA VAL A 20 -7.32 5.43 -2.77
C VAL A 20 -8.11 4.13 -2.90
N VAL A 21 -8.67 3.90 -4.08
CA VAL A 21 -9.37 2.66 -4.44
C VAL A 21 -8.53 1.93 -5.49
N LYS A 22 -8.00 0.76 -5.14
CA LYS A 22 -7.32 -0.16 -6.05
C LYS A 22 -8.29 -1.25 -6.47
N ALA A 23 -8.73 -1.25 -7.73
CA ALA A 23 -9.70 -2.19 -8.28
C ALA A 23 -9.05 -3.13 -9.29
N ILE A 24 -9.46 -4.40 -9.29
CA ILE A 24 -9.03 -5.38 -10.31
C ILE A 24 -9.43 -4.88 -11.71
N LEU A 25 -8.55 -5.06 -12.71
CA LEU A 25 -8.86 -4.75 -14.09
C LEU A 25 -10.09 -5.55 -14.59
N PRO A 26 -10.98 -4.97 -15.42
CA PRO A 26 -12.20 -5.63 -15.82
C PRO A 26 -12.01 -7.02 -16.42
N HIS A 27 -11.01 -7.18 -17.28
CA HIS A 27 -10.72 -8.47 -17.96
C HIS A 27 -10.14 -9.55 -17.03
N LEU A 28 -9.73 -9.19 -15.80
CA LEU A 28 -9.22 -10.14 -14.79
C LEU A 28 -10.27 -10.56 -13.77
N VAL A 29 -11.47 -9.98 -13.81
CA VAL A 29 -12.56 -10.34 -12.88
C VAL A 29 -13.08 -11.76 -13.14
N GLU A 30 -12.97 -12.25 -14.37
CA GLU A 30 -13.38 -13.61 -14.74
C GLU A 30 -12.33 -14.67 -14.35
N ASP A 31 -11.09 -14.27 -14.09
CA ASP A 31 -10.05 -15.17 -13.56
C ASP A 31 -10.21 -15.33 -12.04
N GLN A 32 -10.88 -16.42 -11.67
CA GLN A 32 -11.23 -16.71 -10.28
C GLN A 32 -9.99 -16.84 -9.38
N ARG A 33 -8.89 -17.39 -9.90
CA ARG A 33 -7.61 -17.54 -9.16
C ARG A 33 -7.01 -16.17 -8.86
N PHE A 34 -7.01 -15.29 -9.87
CA PHE A 34 -6.51 -13.93 -9.71
C PHE A 34 -7.32 -13.13 -8.69
N VAL A 35 -8.66 -13.26 -8.73
CA VAL A 35 -9.57 -12.63 -7.76
C VAL A 35 -9.30 -13.14 -6.34
N GLU A 36 -9.15 -14.44 -6.17
CA GLU A 36 -8.87 -15.06 -4.87
C GLU A 36 -7.53 -14.61 -4.30
N ASP A 37 -6.48 -14.55 -5.12
CA ASP A 37 -5.14 -14.08 -4.73
C ASP A 37 -5.18 -12.60 -4.33
N PHE A 38 -5.80 -11.74 -5.13
CA PHE A 38 -5.99 -10.33 -4.82
C PHE A 38 -6.72 -10.11 -3.49
N MET A 39 -7.81 -10.84 -3.27
CA MET A 39 -8.61 -10.74 -2.04
C MET A 39 -7.86 -11.31 -0.82
N ARG A 40 -7.04 -12.34 -1.01
CA ARG A 40 -6.18 -12.89 0.04
C ARG A 40 -5.11 -11.89 0.46
N GLU A 41 -4.40 -11.28 -0.50
CA GLU A 41 -3.42 -10.23 -0.23
C GLU A 41 -4.05 -9.04 0.49
N ALA A 42 -5.21 -8.59 0.03
CA ALA A 42 -5.95 -7.51 0.65
C ALA A 42 -6.31 -7.79 2.11
N ARG A 43 -6.81 -9.00 2.42
CA ARG A 43 -7.16 -9.40 3.79
C ARG A 43 -5.93 -9.45 4.70
N VAL A 44 -4.81 -9.93 4.19
CA VAL A 44 -3.54 -9.96 4.93
C VAL A 44 -3.06 -8.54 5.20
N ALA A 45 -3.02 -7.68 4.19
CA ALA A 45 -2.62 -6.29 4.34
C ALA A 45 -3.54 -5.51 5.32
N ALA A 46 -4.84 -5.80 5.33
CA ALA A 46 -5.79 -5.21 6.27
C ALA A 46 -5.55 -5.59 7.76
N MET A 47 -4.79 -6.67 8.02
CA MET A 47 -4.40 -7.04 9.39
C MET A 47 -3.16 -6.29 9.88
N LEU A 48 -2.47 -5.57 9.00
CA LEU A 48 -1.27 -4.81 9.35
C LEU A 48 -1.66 -3.40 9.80
N SER A 49 -1.04 -2.93 10.89
CA SER A 49 -1.21 -1.57 11.41
C SER A 49 0.13 -1.08 11.92
N HIS A 50 0.81 -0.28 11.10
CA HIS A 50 2.13 0.26 11.39
C HIS A 50 2.28 1.63 10.70
N PRO A 51 2.95 2.64 11.25
CA PRO A 51 3.06 3.97 10.66
C PRO A 51 3.68 3.97 9.25
N ASN A 52 4.56 3.02 8.95
CA ASN A 52 5.19 2.88 7.64
C ASN A 52 4.56 1.80 6.76
N ILE A 53 3.31 1.41 7.01
CA ILE A 53 2.52 0.51 6.16
C ILE A 53 1.21 1.21 5.80
N VAL A 54 0.89 1.28 4.50
CA VAL A 54 -0.36 1.87 4.01
C VAL A 54 -1.56 1.20 4.67
N LYS A 55 -2.41 2.00 5.30
CA LYS A 55 -3.58 1.50 6.01
C LYS A 55 -4.70 1.11 5.05
N ILE A 56 -5.10 -0.14 5.09
CA ILE A 56 -6.32 -0.60 4.42
C ILE A 56 -7.54 -0.23 5.26
N HIS A 57 -8.48 0.46 4.65
CA HIS A 57 -9.73 0.87 5.29
C HIS A 57 -10.84 -0.14 5.09
N ASP A 58 -10.89 -0.73 3.88
CA ASP A 58 -11.94 -1.68 3.52
C ASP A 58 -11.48 -2.56 2.35
N VAL A 59 -12.07 -3.74 2.26
CA VAL A 59 -11.95 -4.66 1.14
C VAL A 59 -13.36 -4.98 0.68
N SER A 60 -13.73 -4.55 -0.51
CA SER A 60 -15.11 -4.48 -0.97
C SER A 60 -15.25 -4.87 -2.44
N VAL A 61 -16.47 -4.79 -2.95
CA VAL A 61 -16.78 -4.99 -4.38
C VAL A 61 -17.48 -3.74 -4.88
N LEU A 62 -16.92 -3.08 -5.88
CA LEU A 62 -17.46 -1.91 -6.52
C LEU A 62 -17.84 -2.23 -7.97
N ASN A 63 -19.12 -2.11 -8.33
CA ASN A 63 -19.64 -2.44 -9.68
C ASN A 63 -19.25 -3.85 -10.16
N GLY A 64 -19.34 -4.83 -9.26
CA GLY A 64 -18.96 -6.23 -9.55
C GLY A 64 -17.44 -6.50 -9.55
N ARG A 65 -16.60 -5.48 -9.28
CA ARG A 65 -15.14 -5.59 -9.27
C ARG A 65 -14.60 -5.59 -7.86
N PRO A 66 -13.84 -6.60 -7.44
CA PRO A 66 -13.12 -6.57 -6.19
C PRO A 66 -12.18 -5.36 -6.09
N CYS A 67 -12.21 -4.68 -4.96
CA CYS A 67 -11.40 -3.49 -4.72
C CYS A 67 -10.90 -3.40 -3.28
N ILE A 68 -9.80 -2.68 -3.11
CA ILE A 68 -9.20 -2.35 -1.84
C ILE A 68 -9.32 -0.84 -1.65
N VAL A 69 -9.90 -0.42 -0.55
CA VAL A 69 -9.96 0.99 -0.15
C VAL A 69 -8.86 1.25 0.88
N MET A 70 -7.97 2.17 0.58
CA MET A 70 -6.82 2.46 1.44
C MET A 70 -6.65 3.97 1.67
N GLU A 71 -5.83 4.33 2.62
CA GLU A 71 -5.52 5.73 2.90
C GLU A 71 -4.88 6.43 1.70
N PHE A 72 -5.20 7.70 1.55
CA PHE A 72 -4.55 8.57 0.57
C PHE A 72 -3.30 9.20 1.18
N LEU A 73 -2.14 8.87 0.63
CA LEU A 73 -0.86 9.43 1.03
C LEU A 73 -0.55 10.69 0.23
N LYS A 74 -0.30 11.81 0.92
CA LYS A 74 0.15 13.06 0.30
C LYS A 74 1.67 13.01 0.08
N GLY A 75 2.09 12.55 -1.09
CA GLY A 75 3.52 12.38 -1.38
C GLY A 75 3.78 11.87 -2.79
N ARG A 76 4.89 11.16 -2.95
CA ARG A 76 5.29 10.50 -4.21
C ARG A 76 5.98 9.17 -3.89
N ASP A 77 5.88 8.21 -4.80
CA ASP A 77 6.69 7.01 -4.75
C ASP A 77 8.18 7.36 -4.91
N LEU A 78 9.02 6.53 -4.33
CA LEU A 78 10.47 6.77 -4.31
C LEU A 78 11.07 6.75 -5.71
N TRP A 79 10.52 5.94 -6.63
CA TRP A 79 10.98 5.91 -8.02
C TRP A 79 10.82 7.29 -8.67
N THR A 80 9.64 7.89 -8.56
CA THR A 80 9.35 9.24 -9.08
C THR A 80 10.31 10.28 -8.49
N VAL A 81 10.61 10.19 -7.20
CA VAL A 81 11.55 11.12 -6.53
C VAL A 81 12.98 10.93 -7.05
N LEU A 82 13.44 9.66 -7.15
CA LEU A 82 14.79 9.36 -7.64
C LEU A 82 15.00 9.79 -9.10
N THR A 83 14.00 9.54 -9.95
CA THR A 83 14.04 9.95 -11.36
C THR A 83 14.19 11.47 -11.47
N ARG A 84 13.35 12.21 -10.75
CA ARG A 84 13.41 13.68 -10.76
C ARG A 84 14.75 14.24 -10.25
N LEU A 85 15.29 13.67 -9.17
CA LEU A 85 16.60 14.07 -8.67
C LEU A 85 17.69 13.81 -9.73
N GLY A 86 17.64 12.65 -10.40
CA GLY A 86 18.55 12.32 -11.49
C GLY A 86 18.47 13.29 -12.66
N ASP A 87 17.27 13.69 -13.08
CA ASP A 87 17.04 14.67 -14.14
C ASP A 87 17.61 16.05 -13.79
N GLU A 88 17.61 16.41 -12.51
CA GLU A 88 18.19 17.64 -11.97
C GLU A 88 19.70 17.53 -11.64
N GLY A 89 20.33 16.39 -11.94
CA GLY A 89 21.74 16.11 -11.61
C GLY A 89 22.03 15.99 -10.11
N LEU A 90 21.00 15.71 -9.32
CA LEU A 90 21.06 15.55 -7.87
C LEU A 90 21.07 14.08 -7.47
N ALA A 91 21.58 13.79 -6.27
CA ALA A 91 21.57 12.46 -5.68
C ALA A 91 20.97 12.49 -4.27
N VAL A 92 20.41 11.36 -3.85
CA VAL A 92 19.95 11.20 -2.47
C VAL A 92 21.16 11.14 -1.53
N GLY A 93 21.18 12.02 -0.54
CA GLY A 93 22.22 12.00 0.49
C GLY A 93 22.17 10.71 1.33
N PRO A 94 23.32 10.25 1.85
CA PRO A 94 23.38 8.98 2.60
C PRO A 94 22.48 8.96 3.83
N GLN A 95 22.28 10.09 4.50
CA GLN A 95 21.38 10.19 5.66
C GLN A 95 19.93 9.97 5.27
N ALA A 96 19.45 10.56 4.16
CA ALA A 96 18.11 10.39 3.67
C ALA A 96 17.88 8.94 3.18
N ALA A 97 18.85 8.36 2.48
CA ALA A 97 18.79 6.95 2.08
C ALA A 97 18.70 6.02 3.28
N ALA A 98 19.53 6.24 4.30
CA ALA A 98 19.52 5.47 5.55
C ALA A 98 18.16 5.59 6.28
N ALA A 99 17.57 6.78 6.32
CA ALA A 99 16.26 7.01 6.95
C ALA A 99 15.14 6.23 6.24
N VAL A 100 15.10 6.25 4.90
CA VAL A 100 14.12 5.48 4.11
C VAL A 100 14.27 3.99 4.36
N ILE A 101 15.50 3.47 4.31
CA ILE A 101 15.75 2.04 4.54
C ILE A 101 15.40 1.63 5.97
N ALA A 102 15.72 2.44 6.96
CA ALA A 102 15.38 2.16 8.35
C ALA A 102 13.87 2.05 8.57
N GLN A 103 13.08 2.98 8.00
CA GLN A 103 11.62 2.95 8.09
C GLN A 103 11.01 1.75 7.36
N ALA A 104 11.49 1.45 6.15
CA ALA A 104 11.06 0.27 5.40
C ALA A 104 11.38 -1.03 6.16
N SER A 105 12.59 -1.12 6.74
CA SER A 105 13.01 -2.28 7.54
C SER A 105 12.15 -2.47 8.79
N ALA A 106 11.79 -1.38 9.48
CA ALA A 106 10.89 -1.44 10.64
C ALA A 106 9.49 -1.96 10.27
N ALA A 107 8.95 -1.53 9.13
CA ALA A 107 7.69 -2.03 8.59
C ALA A 107 7.74 -3.52 8.24
N LEU A 108 8.83 -3.97 7.63
CA LEU A 108 9.05 -5.37 7.29
C LEU A 108 9.22 -6.24 8.52
N ASP A 109 10.01 -5.80 9.52
CA ASP A 109 10.17 -6.53 10.78
C ASP A 109 8.81 -6.72 11.49
N TYR A 110 8.01 -5.65 11.54
CA TYR A 110 6.65 -5.74 12.07
C TYR A 110 5.79 -6.76 11.31
N ALA A 111 5.79 -6.74 9.97
CA ALA A 111 5.02 -7.66 9.15
C ALA A 111 5.48 -9.11 9.34
N HIS A 112 6.79 -9.37 9.36
CA HIS A 112 7.38 -10.71 9.55
C HIS A 112 7.03 -11.32 10.90
N ARG A 113 6.91 -10.49 11.96
CA ARG A 113 6.56 -10.96 13.31
C ARG A 113 5.06 -11.04 13.56
N LYS A 114 4.23 -10.63 12.57
CA LYS A 114 2.79 -10.59 12.75
C LYS A 114 2.21 -11.99 13.00
N ARG A 115 1.30 -12.05 13.97
CA ARG A 115 0.58 -13.27 14.33
C ARG A 115 -0.92 -13.09 14.15
N ASP A 116 -1.62 -14.18 13.89
CA ASP A 116 -3.08 -14.21 13.86
C ASP A 116 -3.68 -14.08 15.27
N ARG A 117 -5.02 -14.03 15.36
CA ARG A 117 -5.74 -13.97 16.65
C ARG A 117 -5.52 -15.18 17.55
N LYS A 118 -5.02 -16.29 17.01
CA LYS A 118 -4.70 -17.53 17.73
C LYS A 118 -3.21 -17.62 18.10
N GLY A 119 -2.43 -16.55 17.86
CA GLY A 119 -1.00 -16.47 18.15
C GLY A 119 -0.09 -17.19 17.17
N ARG A 120 -0.59 -17.69 16.04
CA ARG A 120 0.20 -18.39 15.01
C ARG A 120 0.88 -17.37 14.10
N PRO A 121 2.17 -17.55 13.74
CA PRO A 121 2.84 -16.70 12.77
C PRO A 121 2.05 -16.64 11.45
N LEU A 122 2.02 -15.46 10.82
CA LEU A 122 1.42 -15.31 9.49
C LEU A 122 2.43 -15.56 8.36
N ASP A 123 3.72 -15.68 8.70
CA ASP A 123 4.83 -15.94 7.78
C ASP A 123 4.80 -15.04 6.51
N LEU A 124 4.51 -13.75 6.75
CA LEU A 124 4.36 -12.78 5.69
C LEU A 124 5.71 -12.42 5.08
N VAL A 125 5.79 -12.49 3.76
CA VAL A 125 6.94 -12.03 2.98
C VAL A 125 6.44 -11.10 1.89
N HIS A 126 6.99 -9.88 1.83
CA HIS A 126 6.52 -8.86 0.87
C HIS A 126 6.84 -9.20 -0.59
N ARG A 127 8.00 -9.77 -0.87
CA ARG A 127 8.48 -10.27 -2.19
C ARG A 127 8.70 -9.20 -3.28
N ASP A 128 8.27 -7.97 -3.06
CA ASP A 128 8.37 -6.88 -4.05
C ASP A 128 8.70 -5.54 -3.38
N ILE A 129 9.81 -5.50 -2.64
CA ILE A 129 10.35 -4.24 -2.12
C ILE A 129 11.13 -3.55 -3.23
N SER A 130 10.59 -2.47 -3.74
CA SER A 130 11.14 -1.67 -4.81
C SER A 130 10.84 -0.18 -4.59
N PRO A 131 11.56 0.74 -5.26
CA PRO A 131 11.28 2.18 -5.16
C PRO A 131 9.85 2.55 -5.59
N HIS A 132 9.20 1.77 -6.45
CA HIS A 132 7.79 1.97 -6.83
C HIS A 132 6.82 1.70 -5.70
N ASN A 133 7.19 0.82 -4.75
CA ASN A 133 6.34 0.39 -3.64
C ASN A 133 6.71 1.10 -2.32
N LEU A 134 7.70 2.01 -2.34
CA LEU A 134 8.04 2.88 -1.23
C LEU A 134 7.52 4.29 -1.52
N PHE A 135 6.74 4.83 -0.60
CA PHE A 135 6.08 6.12 -0.77
C PHE A 135 6.63 7.12 0.25
N LEU A 136 7.14 8.25 -0.24
CA LEU A 136 7.59 9.35 0.61
C LEU A 136 6.44 10.32 0.81
N THR A 137 5.99 10.47 2.03
CA THR A 137 4.96 11.45 2.40
C THR A 137 5.59 12.83 2.63
N ARG A 138 4.75 13.88 2.66
CA ARG A 138 5.24 15.23 2.98
C ARG A 138 5.65 15.41 4.44
N GLU A 139 5.27 14.47 5.27
CA GLU A 139 5.52 14.48 6.71
C GLU A 139 6.76 13.66 7.09
N GLY A 140 7.35 12.96 6.14
CA GLY A 140 8.57 12.16 6.29
C GLY A 140 8.30 10.65 6.28
#